data_3c5938e5c4f4868f4c559369123e2acb
#
_entry.id   3c5938e5c4f4868f4c559369123e2acb
#
_cell.length_a   1.000
_cell.length_b   1.000
_cell.length_c   1.000
_cell.angle_alpha   90.00
_cell.angle_beta   90.00
_cell.angle_gamma   90.00
#
_symmetry.space_group_name_H-M   'P 1'
#
loop_
_entity.id
_entity.type
_entity.pdbx_description
1 polymer ?
#
loop_
_entity_poly.entity_id
_entity_poly.type
_entity_poly.pdbx_seq_one_letter_code
_entity_poly.pdbx_strand_id
1 'polypeptide(L)'
;VQVRGIVMASLVGLLLLTGCDANSVDAQHGVSGNEDVIRIASRRLPPGFANPAAHTGQPAVDIWPAFFDALTYIDANGKVIPWLATDWTQVSETRWRFALRRDVQFSNGEPFDADAVALAVKEILLGYGARDLVRTSLLPTVVGATIVDSYTIEIETAEPDPLLPKRLSQFYPLPPRYFAEVGPKTFARKPIGTGPFVVERWEAGRVLMRANRQSWRPPAVAGLDFIEIPEPIARRQAVESGQVQLAMYLAPEDIADLKQKNIEIRQAAEPRLRMLVFVVRKGSPLESRQVRLAMNHAIDKESIVKYLLSGAGTVATQMGVRGSEGFDTTRDPIPYDLQRARQLMREAGYPNGIDLDMDLLVVTNTDRAVFEAILADLRDVGVRINVHTMEFERWRAKLLTGDWQHDLFSFTVALDPLLDITKAWQYLTCERPNAPFCQPEVSELIEKRARTFDTLERDRLLQLAHDRMTVDPPVILVHEMEQITAYRDLENLQVDNLMIRWDRIRRKSSAAHD
;
A
#
# COMPACT_ATOMS: atom_id res chain seq x y z
N VAL A 1 67.99 1.46 -22.02
CA VAL A 1 68.81 0.52 -22.78
C VAL A 1 67.94 -0.14 -23.81
N GLN A 2 68.20 0.21 -25.11
CA GLN A 2 67.93 -0.45 -26.41
C GLN A 2 66.52 -0.91 -26.77
N VAL A 3 65.87 -0.26 -27.62
CA VAL A 3 65.61 -0.18 -29.09
C VAL A 3 66.02 -1.42 -29.92
N ARG A 4 65.02 -1.93 -30.63
CA ARG A 4 65.00 -2.58 -31.98
C ARG A 4 63.55 -3.05 -32.21
N GLY A 5 62.76 -2.68 -33.16
CA GLY A 5 62.87 -2.27 -34.55
C GLY A 5 62.96 -3.47 -35.50
N ILE A 6 61.92 -3.82 -36.28
CA ILE A 6 61.93 -4.49 -37.58
C ILE A 6 60.45 -4.64 -38.01
N VAL A 7 59.98 -3.84 -38.97
CA VAL A 7 59.83 -4.00 -40.42
C VAL A 7 58.59 -4.79 -40.92
N MET A 8 57.81 -4.05 -41.69
CA MET A 8 56.69 -4.44 -42.57
C MET A 8 56.97 -5.66 -43.47
N ALA A 9 55.95 -6.44 -43.71
CA ALA A 9 55.75 -7.08 -44.99
C ALA A 9 54.27 -7.21 -45.29
N SER A 10 53.82 -6.51 -46.30
CA SER A 10 52.50 -6.62 -46.94
C SER A 10 52.43 -7.92 -47.75
N LEU A 11 51.35 -8.67 -47.57
CA LEU A 11 50.94 -9.68 -48.56
C LEU A 11 49.45 -9.51 -48.82
N VAL A 12 49.13 -9.15 -50.05
CA VAL A 12 47.82 -9.13 -50.68
C VAL A 12 47.48 -10.58 -51.00
N GLY A 13 46.40 -11.06 -50.46
CA GLY A 13 45.83 -12.37 -50.73
C GLY A 13 44.35 -12.29 -51.05
N LEU A 14 44.02 -12.67 -52.23
CA LEU A 14 42.80 -12.62 -53.01
C LEU A 14 41.64 -13.35 -52.34
N LEU A 15 40.49 -12.72 -52.31
CA LEU A 15 39.20 -13.25 -51.86
C LEU A 15 38.73 -14.49 -52.58
N LEU A 16 38.26 -15.46 -51.85
CA LEU A 16 37.22 -16.39 -52.25
C LEU A 16 35.99 -16.16 -51.33
N LEU A 17 34.96 -15.65 -51.95
CA LEU A 17 33.59 -15.53 -51.36
C LEU A 17 33.01 -16.94 -51.25
N THR A 18 33.00 -17.51 -50.04
CA THR A 18 32.08 -18.59 -49.71
C THR A 18 31.02 -17.98 -48.78
N GLY A 19 29.79 -18.00 -49.27
CA GLY A 19 28.63 -17.59 -48.50
C GLY A 19 28.53 -18.43 -47.23
N CYS A 20 28.62 -17.79 -46.08
CA CYS A 20 28.10 -18.31 -44.83
C CYS A 20 26.63 -17.89 -44.74
N ASP A 21 25.77 -18.87 -44.88
CA ASP A 21 24.38 -18.76 -44.46
C ASP A 21 24.37 -18.27 -43.01
N ALA A 22 23.97 -17.02 -42.83
CA ALA A 22 23.60 -16.50 -41.53
C ALA A 22 22.34 -17.26 -41.12
N ASN A 23 22.52 -18.32 -40.32
CA ASN A 23 21.45 -18.82 -39.49
C ASN A 23 20.94 -17.64 -38.66
N SER A 24 19.89 -17.03 -39.15
CA SER A 24 18.99 -16.22 -38.37
C SER A 24 18.54 -17.09 -37.20
N VAL A 25 19.11 -16.83 -36.03
CA VAL A 25 18.53 -17.30 -34.78
C VAL A 25 17.15 -16.63 -34.74
N ASP A 26 16.17 -17.39 -35.14
CA ASP A 26 14.75 -17.06 -35.00
C ASP A 26 14.48 -16.70 -33.55
N ALA A 27 14.45 -15.41 -33.27
CA ALA A 27 13.82 -14.83 -32.10
C ALA A 27 12.29 -14.90 -32.25
N GLN A 28 11.80 -16.07 -32.68
CA GLN A 28 10.39 -16.44 -32.68
C GLN A 28 10.09 -17.31 -31.47
N HIS A 29 10.26 -16.75 -30.27
CA HIS A 29 9.31 -17.06 -29.20
C HIS A 29 8.15 -16.07 -29.30
N GLY A 30 7.48 -16.09 -30.46
CA GLY A 30 6.14 -15.64 -30.62
C GLY A 30 5.27 -16.53 -29.72
N VAL A 31 4.97 -16.07 -28.50
CA VAL A 31 3.79 -16.50 -27.78
C VAL A 31 2.66 -16.25 -28.76
N SER A 32 2.05 -17.30 -29.29
CA SER A 32 0.75 -17.22 -29.97
C SER A 32 -0.16 -16.59 -28.92
N GLY A 33 -0.43 -15.28 -29.07
CA GLY A 33 -1.10 -14.49 -28.06
C GLY A 33 -2.50 -15.07 -27.90
N ASN A 34 -2.73 -15.72 -26.78
CA ASN A 34 -4.09 -15.91 -26.34
C ASN A 34 -4.61 -14.49 -26.09
N GLU A 35 -5.39 -13.95 -27.03
CA GLU A 35 -5.88 -12.57 -27.02
C GLU A 35 -6.61 -12.21 -25.71
N ASP A 36 -6.99 -13.23 -24.93
CA ASP A 36 -7.74 -13.11 -23.69
C ASP A 36 -6.86 -13.10 -22.41
N VAL A 37 -5.53 -12.99 -22.54
CA VAL A 37 -4.63 -12.76 -21.39
C VAL A 37 -4.41 -11.26 -21.23
N ILE A 38 -4.65 -10.74 -20.01
CA ILE A 38 -4.42 -9.33 -19.67
C ILE A 38 -2.99 -9.15 -19.18
N ARG A 39 -2.22 -8.30 -19.84
CA ARG A 39 -0.87 -7.89 -19.43
C ARG A 39 -0.94 -6.65 -18.55
N ILE A 40 -0.28 -6.71 -17.40
CA ILE A 40 -0.33 -5.70 -16.35
C ILE A 40 1.09 -5.22 -16.03
N ALA A 41 1.34 -3.91 -16.15
CA ALA A 41 2.57 -3.29 -15.67
C ALA A 41 2.40 -2.89 -14.20
N SER A 42 3.21 -3.47 -13.33
CA SER A 42 3.28 -3.14 -11.90
C SER A 42 4.63 -2.52 -11.54
N ARG A 43 4.66 -1.67 -10.55
CA ARG A 43 5.89 -1.04 -10.05
C ARG A 43 6.89 -2.04 -9.49
N ARG A 44 6.37 -3.05 -8.79
CA ARG A 44 7.15 -4.09 -8.10
C ARG A 44 6.31 -5.35 -7.94
N LEU A 45 6.96 -6.49 -7.95
CA LEU A 45 6.38 -7.77 -7.54
C LEU A 45 6.83 -8.15 -6.12
N PRO A 46 6.10 -9.02 -5.39
CA PRO A 46 6.51 -9.46 -4.06
C PRO A 46 7.90 -10.11 -4.07
N PRO A 47 8.86 -9.62 -3.26
CA PRO A 47 10.25 -10.08 -3.32
C PRO A 47 10.46 -11.50 -2.77
N GLY A 48 9.57 -11.98 -1.93
CA GLY A 48 9.60 -13.31 -1.34
C GLY A 48 8.68 -14.31 -2.03
N PHE A 49 8.23 -14.02 -3.25
CA PHE A 49 7.18 -14.77 -3.92
C PHE A 49 5.87 -14.76 -3.13
N ALA A 50 5.08 -15.85 -3.16
CA ALA A 50 3.77 -15.91 -2.52
C ALA A 50 3.83 -16.66 -1.17
N ASN A 51 4.49 -16.10 -0.17
CA ASN A 51 4.39 -16.62 1.20
C ASN A 51 3.47 -15.74 2.06
N PRO A 52 2.19 -16.10 2.23
CA PRO A 52 1.24 -15.26 2.95
C PRO A 52 1.48 -15.21 4.46
N ALA A 53 2.27 -16.12 5.02
CA ALA A 53 2.66 -16.06 6.42
C ALA A 53 3.86 -15.12 6.68
N ALA A 54 4.58 -14.68 5.63
CA ALA A 54 5.78 -13.86 5.77
C ALA A 54 5.61 -12.43 5.24
N HIS A 55 4.58 -12.15 4.45
CA HIS A 55 4.37 -10.87 3.79
C HIS A 55 2.96 -10.34 3.97
N THR A 56 2.81 -9.02 4.02
CA THR A 56 1.54 -8.29 4.02
C THR A 56 1.75 -6.91 3.38
N GLY A 57 0.64 -6.24 3.00
CA GLY A 57 0.70 -4.93 2.36
C GLY A 57 1.23 -4.99 0.92
N GLN A 58 1.59 -3.83 0.36
CA GLN A 58 2.10 -3.75 -1.01
C GLN A 58 3.53 -4.33 -1.13
N PRO A 59 3.86 -5.03 -2.25
CA PRO A 59 3.04 -5.25 -3.46
C PRO A 59 2.15 -6.50 -3.42
N ALA A 60 2.06 -7.22 -2.31
CA ALA A 60 1.30 -8.47 -2.22
C ALA A 60 -0.21 -8.25 -2.48
N VAL A 61 -0.79 -7.18 -1.91
CA VAL A 61 -2.21 -6.84 -2.08
C VAL A 61 -2.61 -6.54 -3.52
N ASP A 62 -1.66 -6.20 -4.39
CA ASP A 62 -1.92 -5.95 -5.81
C ASP A 62 -2.14 -7.26 -6.59
N ILE A 63 -1.48 -8.35 -6.18
CA ILE A 63 -1.39 -9.59 -6.95
C ILE A 63 -2.12 -10.75 -6.28
N TRP A 64 -2.00 -10.89 -4.96
CA TRP A 64 -2.52 -12.05 -4.22
C TRP A 64 -4.02 -12.26 -4.36
N PRO A 65 -4.89 -11.23 -4.45
CA PRO A 65 -6.31 -11.43 -4.71
C PRO A 65 -6.63 -12.14 -6.03
N ALA A 66 -5.65 -12.28 -6.93
CA ALA A 66 -5.81 -13.06 -8.14
C ALA A 66 -5.81 -14.59 -7.88
N PHE A 67 -5.06 -15.08 -6.88
CA PHE A 67 -4.93 -16.53 -6.66
C PHE A 67 -5.16 -16.97 -5.21
N PHE A 68 -5.20 -16.05 -4.26
CA PHE A 68 -5.61 -16.31 -2.88
C PHE A 68 -6.95 -15.66 -2.56
N ASP A 69 -7.68 -16.26 -1.61
CA ASP A 69 -8.80 -15.64 -0.92
C ASP A 69 -8.53 -15.56 0.57
N ALA A 70 -8.88 -14.44 1.17
CA ALA A 70 -8.81 -14.25 2.62
C ALA A 70 -10.07 -14.78 3.32
N LEU A 71 -10.09 -14.80 4.66
CA LEU A 71 -11.29 -15.21 5.40
C LEU A 71 -12.41 -14.18 5.28
N THR A 72 -12.08 -12.90 5.33
CA THR A 72 -13.04 -11.80 5.16
C THR A 72 -12.59 -10.90 4.01
N TYR A 73 -13.40 -9.93 3.65
CA TYR A 73 -13.06 -8.94 2.61
C TYR A 73 -13.45 -7.54 3.07
N ILE A 74 -12.68 -6.53 2.69
CA ILE A 74 -13.01 -5.12 2.94
C ILE A 74 -13.49 -4.51 1.62
N ASP A 75 -14.76 -4.09 1.58
CA ASP A 75 -15.36 -3.49 0.40
C ASP A 75 -14.86 -2.04 0.15
N ALA A 76 -15.33 -1.43 -0.94
CA ALA A 76 -14.96 -0.06 -1.31
C ALA A 76 -15.36 1.01 -0.27
N ASN A 77 -16.28 0.68 0.64
CA ASN A 77 -16.73 1.55 1.73
C ASN A 77 -15.97 1.29 3.04
N GLY A 78 -14.97 0.40 3.04
CA GLY A 78 -14.21 0.03 4.22
C GLY A 78 -14.93 -0.95 5.15
N LYS A 79 -16.11 -1.47 4.76
CA LYS A 79 -16.90 -2.43 5.53
C LYS A 79 -16.34 -3.84 5.36
N VAL A 80 -16.23 -4.56 6.47
CA VAL A 80 -15.88 -6.00 6.45
C VAL A 80 -17.10 -6.81 6.02
N ILE A 81 -16.94 -7.61 4.98
CA ILE A 81 -17.98 -8.46 4.42
C ILE A 81 -17.53 -9.93 4.38
N PRO A 82 -18.47 -10.89 4.34
CA PRO A 82 -18.17 -12.31 4.17
C PRO A 82 -17.35 -12.61 2.92
N TRP A 83 -16.39 -13.56 3.07
CA TRP A 83 -15.59 -14.07 1.95
C TRP A 83 -15.42 -15.58 2.06
N LEU A 84 -14.26 -16.12 2.50
CA LEU A 84 -14.13 -17.53 2.85
C LEU A 84 -14.79 -17.86 4.20
N ALA A 85 -14.83 -16.92 5.14
CA ALA A 85 -15.76 -16.96 6.25
C ALA A 85 -17.10 -16.35 5.80
N THR A 86 -18.20 -17.06 6.06
CA THR A 86 -19.57 -16.63 5.70
C THR A 86 -20.25 -15.86 6.81
N ASP A 87 -19.79 -16.05 8.04
CA ASP A 87 -20.29 -15.37 9.24
C ASP A 87 -19.27 -15.45 10.36
N TRP A 88 -19.38 -14.56 11.36
CA TRP A 88 -18.55 -14.59 12.57
C TRP A 88 -19.27 -14.00 13.77
N THR A 89 -18.96 -14.54 14.93
CA THR A 89 -19.50 -14.09 16.21
C THR A 89 -18.41 -14.00 17.26
N GLN A 90 -18.51 -13.00 18.11
CA GLN A 90 -17.69 -12.88 19.30
C GLN A 90 -18.20 -13.88 20.36
N VAL A 91 -17.35 -14.84 20.76
CA VAL A 91 -17.68 -15.84 21.79
C VAL A 91 -17.32 -15.31 23.18
N SER A 92 -16.20 -14.60 23.28
CA SER A 92 -15.74 -13.89 24.48
C SER A 92 -14.92 -12.67 24.08
N GLU A 93 -14.40 -11.90 25.03
CA GLU A 93 -13.54 -10.75 24.76
C GLU A 93 -12.27 -11.12 23.96
N THR A 94 -11.81 -12.37 24.08
CA THR A 94 -10.58 -12.86 23.44
C THR A 94 -10.82 -14.04 22.51
N ARG A 95 -12.06 -14.29 22.09
CA ARG A 95 -12.36 -15.43 21.22
C ARG A 95 -13.46 -15.09 20.22
N TRP A 96 -13.16 -15.36 18.96
CA TRP A 96 -14.08 -15.21 17.84
C TRP A 96 -14.30 -16.54 17.15
N ARG A 97 -15.56 -16.84 16.80
CA ARG A 97 -15.95 -18.01 16.03
C ARG A 97 -16.29 -17.61 14.61
N PHE A 98 -15.76 -18.34 13.63
CA PHE A 98 -15.99 -18.12 12.21
C PHE A 98 -16.65 -19.36 11.59
N ALA A 99 -17.76 -19.14 10.85
CA ALA A 99 -18.35 -20.14 9.97
C ALA A 99 -17.70 -20.06 8.60
N LEU A 100 -17.23 -21.18 8.06
CA LEU A 100 -16.48 -21.25 6.82
C LEU A 100 -17.38 -21.62 5.63
N ARG A 101 -17.02 -21.09 4.45
CA ARG A 101 -17.71 -21.40 3.19
C ARG A 101 -17.50 -22.87 2.85
N ARG A 102 -18.60 -23.52 2.45
CA ARG A 102 -18.59 -24.87 1.91
C ARG A 102 -18.36 -24.83 0.41
N ASP A 103 -18.04 -25.96 -0.18
CA ASP A 103 -17.88 -26.12 -1.64
C ASP A 103 -16.78 -25.23 -2.27
N VAL A 104 -15.77 -24.87 -1.49
CA VAL A 104 -14.55 -24.21 -1.96
C VAL A 104 -13.41 -25.23 -1.98
N GLN A 105 -12.62 -25.20 -3.06
CA GLN A 105 -11.44 -26.02 -3.21
C GLN A 105 -10.23 -25.15 -3.56
N PHE A 106 -9.08 -25.57 -3.11
CA PHE A 106 -7.82 -25.06 -3.62
C PHE A 106 -7.63 -25.49 -5.09
N SER A 107 -6.81 -24.76 -5.83
CA SER A 107 -6.60 -25.00 -7.27
C SER A 107 -5.98 -26.37 -7.61
N ASN A 108 -5.52 -27.13 -6.63
CA ASN A 108 -5.07 -28.52 -6.73
C ASN A 108 -6.15 -29.55 -6.35
N GLY A 109 -7.38 -29.11 -6.04
CA GLY A 109 -8.50 -29.96 -5.66
C GLY A 109 -8.58 -30.32 -4.17
N GLU A 110 -7.66 -29.85 -3.31
CA GLU A 110 -7.83 -29.99 -1.87
C GLU A 110 -9.02 -29.17 -1.38
N PRO A 111 -9.84 -29.70 -0.44
CA PRO A 111 -10.93 -28.94 0.13
C PRO A 111 -10.41 -27.78 0.98
N PHE A 112 -11.15 -26.67 0.99
CA PHE A 112 -11.00 -25.61 1.97
C PHE A 112 -11.90 -25.92 3.17
N ASP A 113 -11.30 -26.02 4.35
CA ASP A 113 -11.96 -26.31 5.61
C ASP A 113 -11.21 -25.69 6.80
N ALA A 114 -11.60 -26.05 8.03
CA ALA A 114 -11.00 -25.52 9.25
C ALA A 114 -9.52 -25.92 9.41
N ASP A 115 -9.07 -27.04 8.87
CA ASP A 115 -7.66 -27.46 8.90
C ASP A 115 -6.79 -26.48 8.12
N ALA A 116 -7.30 -25.96 6.99
CA ALA A 116 -6.58 -24.96 6.20
C ALA A 116 -6.37 -23.63 6.95
N VAL A 117 -7.36 -23.22 7.73
CA VAL A 117 -7.29 -22.02 8.59
C VAL A 117 -6.36 -22.24 9.78
N ALA A 118 -6.51 -23.38 10.47
CA ALA A 118 -5.68 -23.72 11.62
C ALA A 118 -4.20 -23.83 11.25
N LEU A 119 -3.89 -24.43 10.08
CA LEU A 119 -2.52 -24.47 9.57
C LEU A 119 -1.96 -23.07 9.34
N ALA A 120 -2.70 -22.18 8.70
CA ALA A 120 -2.23 -20.83 8.44
C ALA A 120 -1.99 -20.04 9.72
N VAL A 121 -2.85 -20.16 10.75
CA VAL A 121 -2.61 -19.58 12.09
C VAL A 121 -1.33 -20.13 12.69
N LYS A 122 -1.14 -21.46 12.66
CA LYS A 122 0.07 -22.12 13.18
C LYS A 122 1.34 -21.60 12.50
N GLU A 123 1.33 -21.51 11.17
CA GLU A 123 2.50 -21.04 10.41
C GLU A 123 2.84 -19.58 10.73
N ILE A 124 1.83 -18.70 10.88
CA ILE A 124 2.03 -17.32 11.30
C ILE A 124 2.61 -17.25 12.72
N LEU A 125 2.14 -18.09 13.65
CA LEU A 125 2.63 -18.11 15.03
C LEU A 125 4.04 -18.67 15.14
N LEU A 126 4.45 -19.61 14.27
CA LEU A 126 5.83 -20.09 14.20
C LEU A 126 6.81 -19.01 13.78
N GLY A 127 6.35 -18.05 12.96
CA GLY A 127 7.12 -16.91 12.47
C GLY A 127 8.21 -17.26 11.46
N TYR A 128 8.56 -16.32 10.61
CA TYR A 128 9.59 -16.47 9.56
C TYR A 128 10.78 -15.52 9.78
N GLY A 129 11.15 -15.28 11.05
CA GLY A 129 12.34 -14.53 11.42
C GLY A 129 12.07 -13.15 12.05
N ALA A 130 13.12 -12.38 12.30
CA ALA A 130 13.10 -11.12 13.07
C ALA A 130 12.25 -9.98 12.46
N ARG A 131 11.66 -10.18 11.29
CA ARG A 131 10.80 -9.22 10.58
C ARG A 131 9.45 -9.81 10.25
N ASP A 132 8.86 -10.51 11.19
CA ASP A 132 7.54 -11.12 11.03
C ASP A 132 6.43 -10.05 11.04
N LEU A 133 6.29 -9.36 9.88
CA LEU A 133 5.31 -8.29 9.71
C LEU A 133 3.87 -8.82 9.80
N VAL A 134 3.62 -10.07 9.41
CA VAL A 134 2.28 -10.64 9.47
C VAL A 134 1.88 -10.82 10.93
N ARG A 135 2.72 -11.47 11.73
CA ARG A 135 2.47 -11.68 13.15
C ARG A 135 2.41 -10.36 13.92
N THR A 136 3.38 -9.46 13.70
CA THR A 136 3.53 -8.27 14.55
C THR A 136 2.64 -7.10 14.13
N SER A 137 2.24 -7.02 12.87
CA SER A 137 1.48 -5.88 12.36
C SER A 137 0.06 -6.23 11.92
N LEU A 138 -0.17 -7.44 11.43
CA LEU A 138 -1.48 -7.85 10.96
C LEU A 138 -2.28 -8.57 12.05
N LEU A 139 -1.66 -9.54 12.71
CA LEU A 139 -2.31 -10.40 13.72
C LEU A 139 -1.55 -10.36 15.08
N PRO A 140 -1.30 -9.15 15.64
CA PRO A 140 -0.45 -9.01 16.82
C PRO A 140 -1.03 -9.68 18.08
N THR A 141 -2.34 -9.84 18.13
CA THR A 141 -3.07 -10.37 19.28
C THR A 141 -3.33 -11.88 19.19
N VAL A 142 -3.27 -12.46 17.98
CA VAL A 142 -3.63 -13.89 17.78
C VAL A 142 -2.62 -14.79 18.46
N VAL A 143 -3.12 -15.74 19.27
CA VAL A 143 -2.31 -16.72 20.01
C VAL A 143 -2.65 -18.17 19.65
N GLY A 144 -3.77 -18.43 18.98
CA GLY A 144 -4.14 -19.78 18.59
C GLY A 144 -5.43 -19.85 17.80
N ALA A 145 -5.72 -21.07 17.36
CA ALA A 145 -7.01 -21.41 16.73
C ALA A 145 -7.43 -22.82 17.15
N THR A 146 -8.73 -23.01 17.38
CA THR A 146 -9.36 -24.27 17.77
C THR A 146 -10.40 -24.68 16.76
N ILE A 147 -10.26 -25.87 16.17
CA ILE A 147 -11.24 -26.45 15.25
C ILE A 147 -12.45 -26.93 16.07
N VAL A 148 -13.65 -26.42 15.77
CA VAL A 148 -14.90 -26.85 16.38
C VAL A 148 -15.51 -27.99 15.56
N ASP A 149 -15.56 -27.80 14.24
CA ASP A 149 -15.91 -28.82 13.24
C ASP A 149 -15.24 -28.46 11.89
N SER A 150 -15.47 -29.26 10.85
CA SER A 150 -14.82 -29.07 9.54
C SER A 150 -15.05 -27.67 8.93
N TYR A 151 -16.12 -26.97 9.32
CA TYR A 151 -16.45 -25.65 8.76
C TYR A 151 -16.70 -24.58 9.84
N THR A 152 -16.22 -24.84 11.05
CA THR A 152 -16.31 -23.90 12.17
C THR A 152 -14.98 -23.86 12.91
N ILE A 153 -14.39 -22.67 13.03
CA ILE A 153 -13.13 -22.46 13.74
C ILE A 153 -13.25 -21.31 14.72
N GLU A 154 -12.59 -21.43 15.86
CA GLU A 154 -12.41 -20.35 16.82
C GLU A 154 -10.98 -19.84 16.76
N ILE A 155 -10.80 -18.54 16.72
CA ILE A 155 -9.49 -17.86 16.78
C ILE A 155 -9.39 -17.14 18.11
N GLU A 156 -8.29 -17.40 18.82
CA GLU A 156 -8.02 -16.87 20.14
C GLU A 156 -7.00 -15.73 20.09
N THR A 157 -7.24 -14.69 20.90
CA THR A 157 -6.37 -13.52 21.04
C THR A 157 -5.89 -13.38 22.48
N ALA A 158 -4.69 -12.82 22.69
CA ALA A 158 -4.12 -12.58 24.02
C ALA A 158 -4.84 -11.47 24.79
N GLU A 159 -5.48 -10.55 24.06
CA GLU A 159 -6.24 -9.41 24.58
C GLU A 159 -7.44 -9.15 23.68
N PRO A 160 -8.44 -8.34 24.13
CA PRO A 160 -9.58 -7.97 23.31
C PRO A 160 -9.15 -7.38 21.96
N ASP A 161 -9.62 -7.98 20.85
CA ASP A 161 -9.35 -7.48 19.49
C ASP A 161 -10.68 -7.32 18.70
N PRO A 162 -11.33 -6.17 18.79
CA PRO A 162 -12.55 -5.88 18.04
C PRO A 162 -12.32 -5.79 16.53
N LEU A 163 -11.06 -5.64 16.10
CA LEU A 163 -10.69 -5.56 14.68
C LEU A 163 -10.29 -6.92 14.08
N LEU A 164 -10.34 -8.02 14.83
CA LEU A 164 -9.93 -9.33 14.32
C LEU A 164 -10.63 -9.71 13.01
N PRO A 165 -11.97 -9.58 12.83
CA PRO A 165 -12.60 -9.86 11.55
C PRO A 165 -12.04 -9.01 10.40
N LYS A 166 -11.68 -7.76 10.67
CA LYS A 166 -11.07 -6.86 9.69
C LYS A 166 -9.64 -7.27 9.34
N ARG A 167 -8.85 -7.70 10.33
CA ARG A 167 -7.49 -8.20 10.12
C ARG A 167 -7.46 -9.46 9.27
N LEU A 168 -8.48 -10.31 9.37
CA LEU A 168 -8.59 -11.53 8.60
C LEU A 168 -8.89 -11.31 7.10
N SER A 169 -9.08 -10.08 6.66
CA SER A 169 -9.12 -9.71 5.23
C SER A 169 -7.77 -9.83 4.52
N GLN A 170 -6.70 -10.06 5.27
CA GLN A 170 -5.35 -10.30 4.75
C GLN A 170 -4.78 -11.64 5.25
N PHE A 171 -5.62 -12.47 5.81
CA PHE A 171 -5.29 -13.80 6.27
C PHE A 171 -5.70 -14.84 5.23
N TYR A 172 -4.73 -15.54 4.67
CA TYR A 172 -4.91 -16.49 3.57
C TYR A 172 -4.71 -17.92 4.06
N PRO A 173 -5.74 -18.77 4.05
CA PRO A 173 -5.64 -20.18 4.39
C PRO A 173 -4.66 -20.95 3.49
N LEU A 174 -4.05 -21.99 4.03
CA LEU A 174 -3.03 -22.79 3.34
C LEU A 174 -3.56 -24.22 3.07
N PRO A 175 -3.29 -24.82 1.89
CA PRO A 175 -3.68 -26.19 1.56
C PRO A 175 -2.87 -27.19 2.40
N PRO A 176 -3.48 -27.94 3.36
CA PRO A 176 -2.72 -28.65 4.37
C PRO A 176 -1.81 -29.77 3.83
N ARG A 177 -2.33 -30.56 2.90
CA ARG A 177 -1.56 -31.69 2.35
C ARG A 177 -0.41 -31.21 1.47
N TYR A 178 -0.70 -30.31 0.55
CA TYR A 178 0.33 -29.78 -0.35
C TYR A 178 1.39 -28.99 0.42
N PHE A 179 0.99 -28.15 1.39
CA PHE A 179 1.95 -27.38 2.18
C PHE A 179 2.87 -28.28 2.99
N ALA A 180 2.33 -29.36 3.61
CA ALA A 180 3.13 -30.35 4.34
C ALA A 180 4.11 -31.11 3.44
N GLU A 181 3.71 -31.41 2.18
CA GLU A 181 4.54 -32.10 1.20
C GLU A 181 5.72 -31.23 0.74
N VAL A 182 5.46 -29.98 0.35
CA VAL A 182 6.47 -29.15 -0.34
C VAL A 182 7.22 -28.20 0.59
N GLY A 183 6.65 -27.88 1.74
CA GLY A 183 7.18 -26.91 2.69
C GLY A 183 7.09 -25.44 2.24
N PRO A 184 7.34 -24.48 3.13
CA PRO A 184 7.08 -23.05 2.91
C PRO A 184 7.91 -22.45 1.78
N LYS A 185 9.14 -22.88 1.57
CA LYS A 185 10.03 -22.34 0.51
C LYS A 185 9.55 -22.72 -0.90
N THR A 186 9.12 -23.97 -1.09
CA THR A 186 8.60 -24.42 -2.37
C THR A 186 7.20 -23.86 -2.60
N PHE A 187 6.35 -23.85 -1.55
CA PHE A 187 5.04 -23.24 -1.60
C PHE A 187 5.11 -21.78 -2.09
N ALA A 188 6.04 -20.98 -1.57
CA ALA A 188 6.19 -19.58 -1.97
C ALA A 188 6.45 -19.41 -3.49
N ARG A 189 7.12 -20.37 -4.12
CA ARG A 189 7.41 -20.36 -5.57
C ARG A 189 6.30 -20.97 -6.42
N LYS A 190 5.54 -21.90 -5.87
CA LYS A 190 4.45 -22.61 -6.53
C LYS A 190 3.20 -22.57 -5.62
N PRO A 191 2.61 -21.37 -5.43
CA PRO A 191 1.51 -21.21 -4.52
C PRO A 191 0.24 -21.89 -5.05
N ILE A 192 -0.51 -22.47 -4.12
CA ILE A 192 -1.84 -23.02 -4.34
C ILE A 192 -2.82 -22.20 -3.51
N GLY A 193 -3.86 -21.68 -4.11
CA GLY A 193 -4.91 -20.89 -3.45
C GLY A 193 -6.30 -21.25 -3.96
N THR A 194 -7.30 -20.59 -3.43
CA THR A 194 -8.73 -20.76 -3.77
C THR A 194 -9.22 -19.76 -4.81
N GLY A 195 -8.36 -18.82 -5.19
CA GLY A 195 -8.69 -17.65 -6.02
C GLY A 195 -9.03 -17.98 -7.48
N PRO A 196 -9.39 -16.93 -8.26
CA PRO A 196 -9.86 -17.07 -9.64
C PRO A 196 -8.77 -17.45 -10.65
N PHE A 197 -7.50 -17.34 -10.29
CA PHE A 197 -6.40 -17.71 -11.16
C PHE A 197 -5.43 -18.67 -10.48
N VAL A 198 -4.67 -19.42 -11.29
CA VAL A 198 -3.60 -20.31 -10.86
C VAL A 198 -2.29 -19.76 -11.37
N VAL A 199 -1.29 -19.69 -10.50
CA VAL A 199 0.07 -19.31 -10.89
C VAL A 199 0.70 -20.43 -11.70
N GLU A 200 1.01 -20.16 -12.97
CA GLU A 200 1.71 -21.09 -13.84
C GLU A 200 3.23 -20.94 -13.73
N ARG A 201 3.68 -19.68 -13.71
CA ARG A 201 5.10 -19.35 -13.65
C ARG A 201 5.32 -18.07 -12.85
N TRP A 202 6.24 -18.14 -11.92
CA TRP A 202 6.71 -16.98 -11.16
C TRP A 202 8.22 -16.86 -11.30
N GLU A 203 8.66 -15.86 -12.03
CA GLU A 203 10.06 -15.54 -12.29
C GLU A 203 10.39 -14.15 -11.72
N ALA A 204 11.67 -13.80 -11.68
CA ALA A 204 12.07 -12.45 -11.34
C ALA A 204 11.45 -11.45 -12.34
N GLY A 205 10.68 -10.51 -11.84
CA GLY A 205 10.04 -9.47 -12.65
C GLY A 205 8.81 -9.90 -13.45
N ARG A 206 8.31 -11.16 -13.33
CA ARG A 206 7.11 -11.59 -14.07
C ARG A 206 6.33 -12.70 -13.36
N VAL A 207 5.01 -12.59 -13.38
CA VAL A 207 4.10 -13.65 -12.90
C VAL A 207 3.04 -13.91 -13.96
N LEU A 208 3.01 -15.14 -14.48
CA LEU A 208 2.00 -15.61 -15.41
C LEU A 208 0.99 -16.49 -14.70
N MET A 209 -0.28 -16.21 -14.91
CA MET A 209 -1.41 -16.92 -14.31
C MET A 209 -2.43 -17.32 -15.37
N ARG A 210 -3.02 -18.50 -15.23
CA ARG A 210 -4.16 -18.96 -16.03
C ARG A 210 -5.45 -18.92 -15.20
N ALA A 211 -6.60 -18.85 -15.85
CA ALA A 211 -7.90 -18.89 -15.21
C ALA A 211 -8.11 -20.20 -14.43
N ASN A 212 -8.58 -20.08 -13.21
CA ASN A 212 -9.13 -21.19 -12.42
C ASN A 212 -10.65 -21.28 -12.65
N ARG A 213 -11.05 -22.07 -13.65
CA ARG A 213 -12.48 -22.21 -14.00
C ARG A 213 -13.29 -22.97 -12.94
N GLN A 214 -12.62 -23.64 -11.99
CA GLN A 214 -13.24 -24.34 -10.86
C GLN A 214 -13.29 -23.49 -9.59
N SER A 215 -12.78 -22.26 -9.62
CA SER A 215 -12.89 -21.35 -8.49
C SER A 215 -14.36 -21.04 -8.19
N TRP A 216 -14.68 -20.83 -6.93
CA TRP A 216 -15.99 -20.37 -6.48
C TRP A 216 -16.35 -18.95 -7.01
N ARG A 217 -15.37 -18.23 -7.56
CA ARG A 217 -15.52 -16.96 -8.29
C ARG A 217 -14.69 -17.00 -9.58
N PRO A 218 -15.15 -17.75 -10.61
CA PRO A 218 -14.38 -17.96 -11.82
C PRO A 218 -14.21 -16.65 -12.61
N PRO A 219 -13.00 -16.40 -13.17
CA PRO A 219 -12.76 -15.18 -13.93
C PRO A 219 -13.34 -15.25 -15.34
N ALA A 220 -13.58 -14.08 -15.94
CA ALA A 220 -14.03 -13.99 -17.31
C ALA A 220 -12.90 -14.17 -18.33
N VAL A 221 -11.69 -13.68 -18.02
CA VAL A 221 -10.51 -13.74 -18.92
C VAL A 221 -9.71 -15.02 -18.77
N ALA A 222 -8.88 -15.35 -19.76
CA ALA A 222 -8.10 -16.59 -19.78
C ALA A 222 -6.88 -16.57 -18.84
N GLY A 223 -6.32 -15.39 -18.58
CA GLY A 223 -5.16 -15.27 -17.72
C GLY A 223 -4.75 -13.84 -17.41
N LEU A 224 -3.76 -13.73 -16.52
CA LEU A 224 -3.10 -12.48 -16.15
C LEU A 224 -1.59 -12.65 -16.31
N ASP A 225 -0.93 -11.61 -16.80
CA ASP A 225 0.52 -11.55 -16.97
C ASP A 225 1.05 -10.28 -16.32
N PHE A 226 1.53 -10.39 -15.10
CA PHE A 226 2.12 -9.28 -14.36
C PHE A 226 3.57 -9.10 -14.74
N ILE A 227 3.94 -7.89 -15.13
CA ILE A 227 5.28 -7.50 -15.56
C ILE A 227 5.76 -6.39 -14.63
N GLU A 228 6.91 -6.58 -13.99
CA GLU A 228 7.55 -5.56 -13.18
C GLU A 228 8.20 -4.52 -14.08
N ILE A 229 7.72 -3.28 -13.99
CA ILE A 229 8.29 -2.12 -14.67
C ILE A 229 8.45 -1.02 -13.60
N PRO A 230 9.63 -0.87 -12.99
CA PRO A 230 9.83 0.04 -11.86
C PRO A 230 9.58 1.51 -12.19
N GLU A 231 10.00 1.95 -13.38
CA GLU A 231 9.95 3.36 -13.77
C GLU A 231 8.54 3.79 -14.21
N PRO A 232 7.94 4.85 -13.61
CA PRO A 232 6.59 5.33 -13.97
C PRO A 232 6.44 5.67 -15.44
N ILE A 233 7.44 6.34 -16.03
CA ILE A 233 7.44 6.72 -17.46
C ILE A 233 7.40 5.47 -18.35
N ALA A 234 8.13 4.41 -18.01
CA ALA A 234 8.12 3.16 -18.78
C ALA A 234 6.76 2.44 -18.68
N ARG A 235 6.10 2.47 -17.49
CA ARG A 235 4.73 1.93 -17.35
C ARG A 235 3.73 2.70 -18.19
N ARG A 236 3.83 4.03 -18.20
CA ARG A 236 3.03 4.89 -19.06
C ARG A 236 3.21 4.52 -20.53
N GLN A 237 4.44 4.46 -21.02
CA GLN A 237 4.75 4.10 -22.41
C GLN A 237 4.24 2.69 -22.78
N ALA A 238 4.32 1.73 -21.85
CA ALA A 238 3.83 0.38 -22.07
C ALA A 238 2.31 0.31 -22.29
N VAL A 239 1.51 1.10 -21.57
CA VAL A 239 0.05 1.17 -21.81
C VAL A 239 -0.28 2.00 -23.06
N GLU A 240 0.46 3.06 -23.35
CA GLU A 240 0.29 3.87 -24.55
C GLU A 240 0.53 3.06 -25.83
N SER A 241 1.59 2.28 -25.86
CA SER A 241 1.94 1.43 -27.01
C SER A 241 1.05 0.17 -27.15
N GLY A 242 0.24 -0.16 -26.13
CA GLY A 242 -0.52 -1.42 -26.09
C GLY A 242 0.31 -2.65 -25.73
N GLN A 243 1.57 -2.46 -25.29
CA GLN A 243 2.40 -3.54 -24.76
C GLN A 243 1.72 -4.19 -23.53
N VAL A 244 1.04 -3.37 -22.71
CA VAL A 244 0.19 -3.83 -21.62
C VAL A 244 -1.21 -3.25 -21.75
N GLN A 245 -2.20 -3.93 -21.18
CA GLN A 245 -3.59 -3.45 -21.12
C GLN A 245 -3.86 -2.65 -19.87
N LEU A 246 -3.04 -2.78 -18.82
CA LEU A 246 -3.21 -2.08 -17.56
C LEU A 246 -1.85 -1.67 -16.99
N ALA A 247 -1.72 -0.42 -16.56
CA ALA A 247 -0.53 0.11 -15.91
C ALA A 247 -0.91 0.75 -14.57
N MET A 248 -0.33 0.25 -13.49
CA MET A 248 -0.60 0.70 -12.13
C MET A 248 0.42 1.75 -11.67
N TYR A 249 0.05 2.59 -10.69
CA TYR A 249 0.94 3.57 -10.03
C TYR A 249 1.58 4.56 -11.01
N LEU A 250 0.76 5.17 -11.86
CA LEU A 250 1.19 6.27 -12.73
C LEU A 250 1.25 7.60 -11.96
N ALA A 251 1.95 8.56 -12.52
CA ALA A 251 2.09 9.87 -11.91
C ALA A 251 0.86 10.77 -12.20
N PRO A 252 0.48 11.68 -11.29
CA PRO A 252 -0.65 12.61 -11.49
C PRO A 252 -0.53 13.46 -12.75
N GLU A 253 0.67 13.88 -13.10
CA GLU A 253 0.97 14.66 -14.31
C GLU A 253 0.66 13.92 -15.62
N ASP A 254 0.57 12.59 -15.60
CA ASP A 254 0.28 11.77 -16.79
C ASP A 254 -1.22 11.75 -17.15
N ILE A 255 -2.11 12.11 -16.23
CA ILE A 255 -3.57 11.96 -16.36
C ILE A 255 -4.11 12.68 -17.60
N ALA A 256 -3.72 13.94 -17.79
CA ALA A 256 -4.27 14.78 -18.87
C ALA A 256 -3.86 14.25 -20.25
N ASP A 257 -2.61 13.88 -20.42
CA ASP A 257 -2.05 13.38 -21.68
C ASP A 257 -2.61 12.00 -22.04
N LEU A 258 -2.73 11.10 -21.08
CA LEU A 258 -3.32 9.77 -21.29
C LEU A 258 -4.80 9.86 -21.72
N LYS A 259 -5.57 10.77 -21.11
CA LYS A 259 -6.96 11.02 -21.49
C LYS A 259 -7.07 11.55 -22.93
N GLN A 260 -6.15 12.43 -23.36
CA GLN A 260 -6.11 12.92 -24.75
C GLN A 260 -5.83 11.80 -25.76
N LYS A 261 -5.13 10.75 -25.34
CA LYS A 261 -4.84 9.54 -26.13
C LYS A 261 -5.94 8.47 -26.05
N ASN A 262 -7.11 8.81 -25.49
CA ASN A 262 -8.23 7.90 -25.26
C ASN A 262 -7.87 6.67 -24.40
N ILE A 263 -6.92 6.82 -23.47
CA ILE A 263 -6.59 5.81 -22.48
C ILE A 263 -7.41 6.10 -21.24
N GLU A 264 -8.10 5.08 -20.74
CA GLU A 264 -8.96 5.21 -19.58
C GLU A 264 -8.13 5.30 -18.29
N ILE A 265 -8.57 6.16 -17.38
CA ILE A 265 -7.92 6.38 -16.10
C ILE A 265 -8.90 6.01 -14.97
N ARG A 266 -8.43 5.15 -14.07
CA ARG A 266 -9.07 4.90 -12.78
C ARG A 266 -8.24 5.56 -11.68
N GLN A 267 -8.83 6.53 -11.00
CA GLN A 267 -8.33 7.06 -9.74
C GLN A 267 -9.06 6.32 -8.62
N ALA A 268 -8.33 5.74 -7.71
CA ALA A 268 -8.87 5.03 -6.56
C ALA A 268 -8.18 5.54 -5.30
N ALA A 269 -8.94 5.73 -4.22
CA ALA A 269 -8.38 6.14 -2.94
C ALA A 269 -7.29 5.15 -2.52
N GLU A 270 -6.09 5.67 -2.26
CA GLU A 270 -5.01 4.93 -1.65
C GLU A 270 -5.12 5.13 -0.13
N PRO A 271 -5.11 4.08 0.69
CA PRO A 271 -5.23 4.25 2.14
C PRO A 271 -3.93 4.78 2.73
N ARG A 272 -3.50 5.92 2.26
CA ARG A 272 -2.27 6.62 2.64
C ARG A 272 -2.51 8.10 2.81
N LEU A 273 -1.88 8.62 3.84
CA LEU A 273 -1.99 10.02 4.24
C LEU A 273 -0.61 10.65 4.27
N ARG A 274 -0.44 11.75 3.51
CA ARG A 274 0.77 12.58 3.52
C ARG A 274 0.68 13.62 4.62
N MET A 275 1.73 13.73 5.44
CA MET A 275 1.82 14.70 6.51
C MET A 275 3.27 15.09 6.84
N LEU A 276 3.41 16.17 7.60
CA LEU A 276 4.64 16.52 8.33
C LEU A 276 4.39 16.32 9.82
N VAL A 277 5.30 15.67 10.50
CA VAL A 277 5.21 15.41 11.94
C VAL A 277 6.14 16.37 12.68
N PHE A 278 5.61 17.04 13.69
CA PHE A 278 6.38 17.88 14.59
C PHE A 278 7.15 17.05 15.61
N VAL A 279 8.42 17.37 15.83
CA VAL A 279 9.25 16.81 16.90
C VAL A 279 9.36 17.86 17.99
N VAL A 280 8.49 17.75 18.98
CA VAL A 280 8.39 18.78 20.02
C VAL A 280 9.38 18.50 21.14
N ARG A 281 10.29 19.44 21.35
CA ARG A 281 11.29 19.40 22.42
C ARG A 281 11.17 20.63 23.32
N LYS A 282 11.55 20.46 24.58
CA LYS A 282 11.58 21.56 25.54
C LYS A 282 12.52 22.67 25.03
N GLY A 283 12.01 23.89 25.00
CA GLY A 283 12.73 25.08 24.50
C GLY A 283 12.75 25.24 22.99
N SER A 284 12.18 24.30 22.22
CA SER A 284 11.98 24.44 20.77
C SER A 284 10.84 25.41 20.47
N PRO A 285 10.90 26.19 19.35
CA PRO A 285 9.75 26.97 18.88
C PRO A 285 8.47 26.15 18.70
N LEU A 286 8.61 24.84 18.38
CA LEU A 286 7.49 23.92 18.21
C LEU A 286 6.81 23.51 19.52
N GLU A 287 7.35 23.86 20.70
CA GLU A 287 6.64 23.73 21.98
C GLU A 287 5.41 24.65 22.00
N SER A 288 5.48 25.80 21.32
CA SER A 288 4.35 26.70 21.16
C SER A 288 3.27 26.14 20.24
N ARG A 289 2.08 25.90 20.79
CA ARG A 289 0.89 25.53 20.03
C ARG A 289 0.57 26.55 18.92
N GLN A 290 0.76 27.86 19.19
CA GLN A 290 0.52 28.91 18.21
C GLN A 290 1.43 28.77 16.99
N VAL A 291 2.68 28.38 17.16
CA VAL A 291 3.60 28.11 16.05
C VAL A 291 3.09 26.94 15.21
N ARG A 292 2.71 25.82 15.84
CA ARG A 292 2.18 24.65 15.11
C ARG A 292 0.88 24.96 14.36
N LEU A 293 -0.02 25.75 14.96
CA LEU A 293 -1.23 26.23 14.27
C LEU A 293 -0.90 27.20 13.14
N ALA A 294 0.04 28.12 13.33
CA ALA A 294 0.49 29.04 12.28
C ALA A 294 1.00 28.29 11.06
N MET A 295 1.83 27.25 11.26
CA MET A 295 2.34 26.43 10.18
C MET A 295 1.22 25.66 9.46
N ASN A 296 0.18 25.21 10.17
CA ASN A 296 -0.98 24.56 9.56
C ASN A 296 -1.82 25.52 8.71
N HIS A 297 -2.03 26.78 9.18
CA HIS A 297 -2.75 27.82 8.43
C HIS A 297 -1.96 28.38 7.24
N ALA A 298 -0.63 28.25 7.25
CA ALA A 298 0.22 28.82 6.22
C ALA A 298 0.17 28.07 4.88
N ILE A 299 -0.23 26.79 4.86
CA ILE A 299 -0.09 25.91 3.70
C ILE A 299 -1.38 25.85 2.90
N ASP A 300 -1.31 26.23 1.61
CA ASP A 300 -2.42 26.11 0.65
C ASP A 300 -2.55 24.69 0.11
N LYS A 301 -3.16 23.82 0.92
CA LYS A 301 -3.34 22.39 0.61
C LYS A 301 -4.26 22.17 -0.59
N GLU A 302 -5.24 23.04 -0.81
CA GLU A 302 -6.16 22.96 -1.95
C GLU A 302 -5.42 23.22 -3.27
N SER A 303 -4.57 24.23 -3.32
CA SER A 303 -3.72 24.50 -4.49
C SER A 303 -2.74 23.37 -4.77
N ILE A 304 -2.15 22.75 -3.74
CA ILE A 304 -1.31 21.56 -3.88
C ILE A 304 -2.08 20.44 -4.58
N VAL A 305 -3.25 20.07 -4.06
CA VAL A 305 -4.08 18.99 -4.64
C VAL A 305 -4.51 19.34 -6.07
N LYS A 306 -4.99 20.54 -6.29
CA LYS A 306 -5.54 20.97 -7.57
C LYS A 306 -4.48 21.05 -8.68
N TYR A 307 -3.34 21.65 -8.39
CA TYR A 307 -2.36 22.00 -9.42
C TYR A 307 -1.15 21.05 -9.47
N LEU A 308 -0.62 20.62 -8.33
CA LEU A 308 0.54 19.72 -8.32
C LEU A 308 0.15 18.25 -8.43
N LEU A 309 -1.00 17.88 -7.89
CA LEU A 309 -1.52 16.52 -7.98
C LEU A 309 -2.55 16.33 -9.10
N SER A 310 -2.79 17.35 -9.94
CA SER A 310 -3.77 17.28 -11.03
C SER A 310 -5.16 16.81 -10.57
N GLY A 311 -5.54 17.10 -9.32
CA GLY A 311 -6.76 16.64 -8.68
C GLY A 311 -6.73 15.18 -8.21
N ALA A 312 -5.58 14.49 -8.28
CA ALA A 312 -5.43 13.13 -7.77
C ALA A 312 -5.08 13.15 -6.27
N GLY A 313 -6.10 13.26 -5.46
CA GLY A 313 -6.01 13.31 -4.00
C GLY A 313 -7.10 14.16 -3.39
N THR A 314 -7.19 14.15 -2.09
CA THR A 314 -8.14 14.96 -1.31
C THR A 314 -7.37 15.62 -0.17
N VAL A 315 -7.69 16.88 0.15
CA VAL A 315 -7.10 17.55 1.32
C VAL A 315 -7.44 16.74 2.57
N ALA A 316 -6.42 16.42 3.37
CA ALA A 316 -6.59 15.62 4.57
C ALA A 316 -7.19 16.44 5.71
N THR A 317 -8.22 15.90 6.37
CA THR A 317 -8.95 16.56 7.44
C THR A 317 -8.68 15.96 8.81
N GLN A 318 -8.19 14.71 8.86
CA GLN A 318 -8.00 13.95 10.08
C GLN A 318 -6.92 12.89 9.92
N MET A 319 -6.49 12.28 11.04
CA MET A 319 -5.52 11.18 11.06
C MET A 319 -6.19 9.88 10.61
N GLY A 320 -6.48 9.80 9.32
CA GLY A 320 -7.15 8.69 8.67
C GLY A 320 -7.41 9.02 7.21
N VAL A 321 -7.92 8.07 6.47
CA VAL A 321 -8.33 8.23 5.07
C VAL A 321 -9.79 7.83 4.93
N ARG A 322 -10.44 8.33 3.90
CA ARG A 322 -11.82 7.98 3.58
C ARG A 322 -11.99 6.46 3.47
N GLY A 323 -13.04 5.92 4.09
CA GLY A 323 -13.27 4.48 4.24
C GLY A 323 -12.62 3.86 5.49
N SER A 324 -11.80 4.60 6.25
CA SER A 324 -11.38 4.15 7.58
C SER A 324 -12.57 4.17 8.55
N GLU A 325 -12.60 3.20 9.46
CA GLU A 325 -13.65 3.14 10.48
C GLU A 325 -13.60 4.37 11.39
N GLY A 326 -14.76 5.02 11.56
CA GLY A 326 -14.88 6.24 12.33
C GLY A 326 -14.41 7.50 11.59
N PHE A 327 -14.15 7.42 10.27
CA PHE A 327 -13.82 8.60 9.47
C PHE A 327 -15.04 9.53 9.38
N ASP A 328 -14.87 10.77 9.86
CA ASP A 328 -15.92 11.80 9.81
C ASP A 328 -15.82 12.60 8.51
N THR A 329 -16.78 12.40 7.60
CA THR A 329 -16.85 13.09 6.31
C THR A 329 -17.28 14.55 6.40
N THR A 330 -17.71 14.99 7.57
CA THR A 330 -18.16 16.38 7.81
C THR A 330 -17.07 17.27 8.39
N ARG A 331 -15.91 16.70 8.75
CA ARG A 331 -14.79 17.42 9.34
C ARG A 331 -14.05 18.23 8.27
N ASP A 332 -13.92 19.53 8.50
CA ASP A 332 -13.16 20.43 7.64
C ASP A 332 -11.65 20.39 7.97
N PRO A 333 -10.78 20.62 6.97
CA PRO A 333 -9.36 20.82 7.20
C PRO A 333 -9.09 22.15 7.91
N ILE A 334 -7.94 22.27 8.60
CA ILE A 334 -7.46 23.57 9.06
C ILE A 334 -7.30 24.47 7.83
N PRO A 335 -8.03 25.60 7.74
CA PRO A 335 -8.08 26.42 6.54
C PRO A 335 -6.77 27.16 6.28
N TYR A 336 -6.46 27.38 5.00
CA TYR A 336 -5.39 28.27 4.58
C TYR A 336 -5.75 29.72 4.94
N ASP A 337 -4.96 30.36 5.79
CA ASP A 337 -5.13 31.75 6.23
C ASP A 337 -3.77 32.36 6.63
N LEU A 338 -3.13 33.02 5.68
CA LEU A 338 -1.84 33.69 5.92
C LEU A 338 -1.92 34.82 6.97
N GLN A 339 -3.05 35.51 7.08
CA GLN A 339 -3.20 36.59 8.05
C GLN A 339 -3.23 36.01 9.46
N ARG A 340 -4.01 34.96 9.65
CA ARG A 340 -4.10 34.24 10.92
C ARG A 340 -2.76 33.58 11.26
N ALA A 341 -2.09 32.97 10.30
CA ALA A 341 -0.77 32.38 10.50
C ALA A 341 0.27 33.42 10.98
N ARG A 342 0.35 34.57 10.34
CA ARG A 342 1.24 35.67 10.76
C ARG A 342 0.87 36.23 12.13
N GLN A 343 -0.42 36.31 12.45
CA GLN A 343 -0.87 36.73 13.76
C GLN A 343 -0.42 35.74 14.84
N LEU A 344 -0.60 34.44 14.62
CA LEU A 344 -0.19 33.38 15.54
C LEU A 344 1.33 33.37 15.77
N MET A 345 2.14 33.61 14.73
CA MET A 345 3.59 33.74 14.88
C MET A 345 3.97 34.93 15.78
N ARG A 346 3.30 36.07 15.64
CA ARG A 346 3.51 37.23 16.54
C ARG A 346 3.07 36.95 17.99
N GLU A 347 1.91 36.30 18.15
CA GLU A 347 1.37 35.90 19.47
C GLU A 347 2.31 34.93 20.19
N ALA A 348 2.98 34.06 19.41
CA ALA A 348 3.99 33.12 19.92
C ALA A 348 5.36 33.75 20.24
N GLY A 349 5.54 35.06 19.98
CA GLY A 349 6.80 35.77 20.22
C GLY A 349 7.81 35.71 19.07
N TYR A 350 7.40 35.28 17.88
CA TYR A 350 8.27 35.14 16.70
C TYR A 350 7.89 36.09 15.54
N PRO A 351 7.81 37.42 15.77
CA PRO A 351 7.43 38.37 14.72
C PRO A 351 8.41 38.41 13.54
N ASN A 352 9.67 38.00 13.75
CA ASN A 352 10.74 37.96 12.73
C ASN A 352 10.93 36.56 12.12
N GLY A 353 10.08 35.62 12.49
CA GLY A 353 10.15 34.23 12.03
C GLY A 353 11.07 33.35 12.86
N ILE A 354 11.21 32.11 12.39
CA ILE A 354 12.03 31.04 13.01
C ILE A 354 12.77 30.24 11.95
N ASP A 355 13.85 29.61 12.37
CA ASP A 355 14.60 28.63 11.58
C ASP A 355 14.40 27.26 12.20
N LEU A 356 14.08 26.26 11.37
CA LEU A 356 13.83 24.87 11.76
C LEU A 356 14.56 23.93 10.81
N ASP A 357 14.84 22.72 11.29
CA ASP A 357 15.43 21.64 10.50
C ASP A 357 14.40 20.54 10.23
N MET A 358 14.42 19.95 9.02
CA MET A 358 13.47 18.89 8.62
C MET A 358 14.16 17.70 7.97
N ASP A 359 13.87 16.51 8.48
CA ASP A 359 14.20 15.23 7.83
C ASP A 359 13.20 14.95 6.69
N LEU A 360 13.68 14.89 5.44
CA LEU A 360 12.84 14.70 4.26
C LEU A 360 13.16 13.41 3.53
N LEU A 361 12.16 12.55 3.41
CA LEU A 361 12.14 11.40 2.51
C LEU A 361 11.41 11.79 1.21
N VAL A 362 12.12 11.79 0.10
CA VAL A 362 11.55 11.98 -1.25
C VAL A 362 11.57 10.66 -1.99
N VAL A 363 10.41 10.18 -2.40
CA VAL A 363 10.25 8.91 -3.12
C VAL A 363 10.01 9.15 -4.61
N THR A 364 9.33 10.26 -4.95
CA THR A 364 8.97 10.62 -6.33
C THR A 364 9.24 12.10 -6.63
N ASN A 365 9.22 12.47 -7.90
CA ASN A 365 9.31 13.88 -8.31
C ASN A 365 8.09 14.68 -7.84
N THR A 366 6.92 14.07 -7.85
CA THR A 366 5.67 14.66 -7.32
C THR A 366 5.82 14.98 -5.84
N ASP A 367 6.42 14.07 -5.03
CA ASP A 367 6.71 14.34 -3.62
C ASP A 367 7.60 15.58 -3.46
N ARG A 368 8.65 15.69 -4.30
CA ARG A 368 9.55 16.85 -4.27
C ARG A 368 8.78 18.14 -4.51
N ALA A 369 7.95 18.21 -5.56
CA ALA A 369 7.17 19.40 -5.90
C ALA A 369 6.21 19.79 -4.78
N VAL A 370 5.53 18.83 -4.16
CA VAL A 370 4.64 19.06 -3.02
C VAL A 370 5.41 19.66 -1.83
N PHE A 371 6.56 19.11 -1.47
CA PHE A 371 7.34 19.65 -0.35
C PHE A 371 7.95 21.01 -0.67
N GLU A 372 8.38 21.27 -1.89
CA GLU A 372 8.88 22.60 -2.31
C GLU A 372 7.78 23.66 -2.18
N ALA A 373 6.52 23.35 -2.55
CA ALA A 373 5.38 24.25 -2.34
C ALA A 373 5.12 24.49 -0.85
N ILE A 374 5.10 23.45 -0.02
CA ILE A 374 4.93 23.58 1.44
C ILE A 374 6.02 24.50 2.04
N LEU A 375 7.26 24.32 1.63
CA LEU A 375 8.39 25.14 2.11
C LEU A 375 8.27 26.60 1.66
N ALA A 376 7.71 26.85 0.47
CA ALA A 376 7.46 28.20 -0.01
C ALA A 376 6.39 28.90 0.84
N ASP A 377 5.25 28.21 1.07
CA ASP A 377 4.15 28.72 1.88
C ASP A 377 4.58 29.04 3.32
N LEU A 378 5.41 28.18 3.93
CA LEU A 378 5.93 28.39 5.27
C LEU A 378 6.88 29.60 5.35
N ARG A 379 7.67 29.88 4.30
CA ARG A 379 8.51 31.10 4.24
C ARG A 379 7.68 32.39 4.27
N ASP A 380 6.48 32.38 3.69
CA ASP A 380 5.59 33.55 3.64
C ASP A 380 5.12 34.00 5.03
N VAL A 381 5.20 33.12 6.02
CA VAL A 381 4.89 33.42 7.43
C VAL A 381 6.16 33.49 8.30
N GLY A 382 7.34 33.49 7.69
CA GLY A 382 8.62 33.61 8.38
C GLY A 382 9.18 32.30 8.92
N VAL A 383 8.64 31.15 8.57
CA VAL A 383 9.20 29.85 8.95
C VAL A 383 10.15 29.37 7.84
N ARG A 384 11.44 29.38 8.14
CA ARG A 384 12.50 28.94 7.24
C ARG A 384 12.94 27.54 7.64
N ILE A 385 12.86 26.59 6.70
CA ILE A 385 13.20 25.19 6.96
C ILE A 385 14.46 24.80 6.19
N ASN A 386 15.47 24.34 6.92
CA ASN A 386 16.65 23.69 6.38
C ASN A 386 16.36 22.20 6.17
N VAL A 387 16.47 21.71 4.94
CA VAL A 387 16.05 20.36 4.56
C VAL A 387 17.22 19.40 4.52
N HIS A 388 17.10 18.28 5.24
CA HIS A 388 18.03 17.16 5.27
C HIS A 388 17.39 15.96 4.58
N THR A 389 17.73 15.73 3.31
CA THR A 389 17.24 14.56 2.57
C THR A 389 17.91 13.28 3.08
N MET A 390 17.15 12.18 3.10
CA MET A 390 17.68 10.91 3.55
C MET A 390 17.13 9.73 2.75
N GLU A 391 17.90 8.65 2.74
CA GLU A 391 17.53 7.37 2.16
C GLU A 391 16.47 6.64 3.01
N PHE A 392 15.64 5.81 2.33
CA PHE A 392 14.52 5.12 2.96
C PHE A 392 14.92 4.26 4.17
N GLU A 393 16.01 3.51 4.10
CA GLU A 393 16.41 2.64 5.22
C GLU A 393 16.84 3.43 6.46
N ARG A 394 17.51 4.57 6.28
CA ARG A 394 17.85 5.47 7.39
C ARG A 394 16.61 6.12 7.99
N TRP A 395 15.70 6.58 7.14
CA TRP A 395 14.42 7.14 7.57
C TRP A 395 13.61 6.08 8.35
N ARG A 396 13.53 4.85 7.84
CA ARG A 396 12.85 3.74 8.49
C ARG A 396 13.46 3.40 9.87
N ALA A 397 14.77 3.40 9.98
CA ALA A 397 15.45 3.19 11.26
C ALA A 397 15.05 4.25 12.28
N LYS A 398 15.08 5.55 11.90
CA LYS A 398 14.60 6.66 12.75
C LYS A 398 13.12 6.51 13.13
N LEU A 399 12.28 6.12 12.17
CA LEU A 399 10.87 5.87 12.44
C LEU A 399 10.67 4.77 13.50
N LEU A 400 11.49 3.73 13.49
CA LEU A 400 11.38 2.62 14.46
C LEU A 400 11.92 2.98 15.84
N THR A 401 13.00 3.75 15.91
CA THR A 401 13.66 4.11 17.18
C THR A 401 13.13 5.40 17.80
N GLY A 402 12.46 6.27 17.03
CA GLY A 402 12.09 7.61 17.46
C GLY A 402 13.27 8.58 17.57
N ASP A 403 14.45 8.22 17.06
CA ASP A 403 15.69 9.03 17.16
C ASP A 403 15.70 10.15 16.10
N TRP A 404 14.77 11.09 16.21
CA TRP A 404 14.68 12.28 15.38
C TRP A 404 15.54 13.40 15.96
N GLN A 405 16.48 13.91 15.17
CA GLN A 405 17.38 14.99 15.58
C GLN A 405 16.88 16.37 15.16
N HIS A 406 16.05 16.43 14.12
CA HIS A 406 15.49 17.65 13.55
C HIS A 406 14.08 17.94 14.07
N ASP A 407 13.57 19.13 13.76
CA ASP A 407 12.32 19.65 14.31
C ASP A 407 11.06 19.06 13.64
N LEU A 408 11.22 18.61 12.39
CA LEU A 408 10.13 17.96 11.64
C LEU A 408 10.66 16.77 10.86
N PHE A 409 9.74 15.90 10.46
CA PHE A 409 10.00 14.92 9.42
C PHE A 409 8.80 14.71 8.51
N SER A 410 9.07 14.41 7.23
CA SER A 410 8.04 14.02 6.28
C SER A 410 7.58 12.60 6.57
N PHE A 411 6.26 12.38 6.52
CA PHE A 411 5.69 11.08 6.75
C PHE A 411 4.54 10.77 5.80
N THR A 412 4.54 9.55 5.28
CA THR A 412 3.37 8.96 4.66
C THR A 412 2.95 7.77 5.50
N VAL A 413 1.87 7.93 6.25
CA VAL A 413 1.30 6.81 6.98
C VAL A 413 0.50 5.95 6.01
N ALA A 414 0.77 4.64 6.05
CA ALA A 414 0.04 3.64 5.27
C ALA A 414 -0.95 2.94 6.19
N LEU A 415 -2.24 3.04 5.87
CA LEU A 415 -3.34 2.35 6.57
C LEU A 415 -3.72 1.06 5.85
N ASP A 416 -3.09 0.82 4.68
CA ASP A 416 -3.27 -0.43 3.94
C ASP A 416 -2.69 -1.62 4.74
N PRO A 417 -3.26 -2.79 4.58
CA PRO A 417 -4.47 -3.07 3.80
C PRO A 417 -5.78 -2.95 4.60
N LEU A 418 -5.68 -2.63 5.91
CA LEU A 418 -6.78 -2.76 6.85
C LEU A 418 -7.66 -1.52 6.98
N LEU A 419 -7.24 -0.34 6.48
CA LEU A 419 -7.88 0.92 6.81
C LEU A 419 -7.99 1.15 8.34
N ASP A 420 -7.00 0.67 9.09
CA ASP A 420 -6.95 0.80 10.53
C ASP A 420 -6.36 2.15 10.91
N ILE A 421 -7.23 3.06 11.30
CA ILE A 421 -6.86 4.44 11.67
C ILE A 421 -5.91 4.50 12.87
N THR A 422 -5.93 3.47 13.75
CA THR A 422 -5.02 3.43 14.90
C THR A 422 -3.55 3.35 14.49
N LYS A 423 -3.25 2.82 13.30
CA LYS A 423 -1.89 2.85 12.74
C LYS A 423 -1.33 4.26 12.56
N ALA A 424 -2.18 5.24 12.22
CA ALA A 424 -1.75 6.62 12.10
C ALA A 424 -1.34 7.21 13.46
N TRP A 425 -2.06 6.84 14.50
CA TRP A 425 -1.85 7.34 15.87
C TRP A 425 -0.70 6.68 16.61
N GLN A 426 -0.34 5.44 16.29
CA GLN A 426 0.71 4.68 17.00
C GLN A 426 2.08 5.40 17.06
N TYR A 427 2.32 6.37 16.16
CA TYR A 427 3.56 7.15 16.14
C TYR A 427 3.51 8.37 17.06
N LEU A 428 2.34 8.71 17.61
CA LEU A 428 2.07 9.90 18.41
C LEU A 428 1.57 9.55 19.83
N THR A 429 1.48 8.26 20.19
CA THR A 429 1.08 7.85 21.54
C THR A 429 2.27 7.90 22.49
N CYS A 430 1.99 8.17 23.77
CA CYS A 430 3.01 8.35 24.80
C CYS A 430 3.68 7.05 25.22
N GLU A 431 3.09 5.89 24.94
CA GLU A 431 3.64 4.55 25.17
C GLU A 431 4.84 4.26 24.25
N ARG A 432 4.93 5.00 23.15
CA ARG A 432 6.05 4.85 22.24
C ARG A 432 7.31 5.48 22.80
N PRO A 433 8.44 4.74 22.87
CA PRO A 433 9.73 5.33 23.20
C PRO A 433 10.07 6.48 22.24
N ASN A 434 10.49 7.63 22.81
CA ASN A 434 10.88 8.81 22.02
C ASN A 434 9.78 9.29 21.04
N ALA A 435 8.51 9.26 21.46
CA ALA A 435 7.44 9.83 20.66
C ALA A 435 7.78 11.28 20.25
N PRO A 436 7.64 11.65 18.96
CA PRO A 436 8.00 12.99 18.48
C PRO A 436 7.14 14.08 19.13
N PHE A 437 5.92 13.73 19.45
CA PHE A 437 4.96 14.53 20.20
C PHE A 437 3.90 13.60 20.76
N CYS A 438 3.57 13.71 22.03
CA CYS A 438 2.47 12.94 22.59
C CYS A 438 1.59 13.79 23.50
N GLN A 439 0.31 13.47 23.49
CA GLN A 439 -0.70 14.02 24.38
C GLN A 439 -1.28 12.87 25.21
N PRO A 440 -1.09 12.83 26.54
CA PRO A 440 -1.58 11.72 27.37
C PRO A 440 -3.06 11.44 27.19
N GLU A 441 -3.90 12.49 27.17
CA GLU A 441 -5.35 12.36 26.97
C GLU A 441 -5.69 11.68 25.61
N VAL A 442 -4.96 12.02 24.55
CA VAL A 442 -5.15 11.40 23.23
C VAL A 442 -4.71 9.95 23.24
N SER A 443 -3.58 9.64 23.89
CA SER A 443 -3.07 8.27 24.02
C SER A 443 -4.09 7.37 24.73
N GLU A 444 -4.67 7.84 25.85
CA GLU A 444 -5.72 7.11 26.60
C GLU A 444 -6.97 6.87 25.74
N LEU A 445 -7.40 7.85 24.93
CA LEU A 445 -8.55 7.70 24.03
C LEU A 445 -8.29 6.63 22.96
N ILE A 446 -7.11 6.63 22.36
CA ILE A 446 -6.72 5.67 21.30
C ILE A 446 -6.55 4.27 21.89
N GLU A 447 -5.94 4.13 23.07
CA GLU A 447 -5.81 2.85 23.75
C GLU A 447 -7.17 2.26 24.15
N LYS A 448 -8.05 3.06 24.74
CA LYS A 448 -9.41 2.66 25.07
C LYS A 448 -10.18 2.20 23.83
N ARG A 449 -10.06 2.97 22.73
CA ARG A 449 -10.67 2.63 21.44
C ARG A 449 -10.25 1.25 20.94
N ALA A 450 -8.97 0.94 21.04
CA ALA A 450 -8.40 -0.32 20.53
C ALA A 450 -9.02 -1.57 21.19
N ARG A 451 -9.56 -1.46 22.40
CA ARG A 451 -10.15 -2.54 23.18
C ARG A 451 -11.69 -2.50 23.26
N THR A 452 -12.31 -1.48 22.68
CA THR A 452 -13.76 -1.28 22.74
C THR A 452 -14.45 -2.01 21.59
N PHE A 453 -15.42 -2.89 21.85
CA PHE A 453 -16.20 -3.61 20.83
C PHE A 453 -17.36 -2.80 20.28
N ASP A 454 -17.96 -1.93 21.07
CA ASP A 454 -19.04 -1.07 20.61
C ASP A 454 -18.53 -0.07 19.56
N THR A 455 -19.05 -0.16 18.34
CA THR A 455 -18.60 0.66 17.20
C THR A 455 -18.90 2.14 17.41
N LEU A 456 -20.04 2.48 17.98
CA LEU A 456 -20.41 3.89 18.22
C LEU A 456 -19.48 4.52 19.25
N GLU A 457 -19.16 3.79 20.33
CA GLU A 457 -18.20 4.26 21.32
C GLU A 457 -16.78 4.36 20.74
N ARG A 458 -16.37 3.41 19.87
CA ARG A 458 -15.08 3.52 19.17
C ARG A 458 -15.01 4.78 18.30
N ASP A 459 -16.06 5.07 17.56
CA ASP A 459 -16.13 6.26 16.71
C ASP A 459 -16.10 7.52 17.57
N ARG A 460 -16.87 7.55 18.69
CA ARG A 460 -16.88 8.66 19.63
C ARG A 460 -15.50 8.95 20.22
N LEU A 461 -14.79 7.91 20.66
CA LEU A 461 -13.42 8.03 21.20
C LEU A 461 -12.46 8.59 20.16
N LEU A 462 -12.58 8.16 18.92
CA LEU A 462 -11.76 8.65 17.82
C LEU A 462 -12.04 10.13 17.52
N GLN A 463 -13.31 10.53 17.48
CA GLN A 463 -13.67 11.93 17.23
C GLN A 463 -13.14 12.85 18.34
N LEU A 464 -13.21 12.41 19.61
CA LEU A 464 -12.60 13.15 20.73
C LEU A 464 -11.08 13.32 20.55
N ALA A 465 -10.38 12.27 20.08
CA ALA A 465 -8.94 12.35 19.80
C ALA A 465 -8.66 13.37 18.68
N HIS A 466 -9.44 13.36 17.61
CA HIS A 466 -9.31 14.32 16.51
C HIS A 466 -9.61 15.76 16.93
N ASP A 467 -10.59 15.98 17.80
CA ASP A 467 -10.90 17.32 18.33
C ASP A 467 -9.70 17.88 19.12
N ARG A 468 -9.06 17.06 19.94
CA ARG A 468 -7.82 17.44 20.65
C ARG A 468 -6.71 17.80 19.67
N MET A 469 -6.51 16.98 18.63
CA MET A 469 -5.51 17.22 17.60
C MET A 469 -5.77 18.51 16.79
N THR A 470 -7.03 18.85 16.52
CA THR A 470 -7.38 20.10 15.82
C THR A 470 -7.04 21.32 16.68
N VAL A 471 -7.26 21.22 18.00
CA VAL A 471 -6.93 22.28 18.95
C VAL A 471 -5.42 22.42 19.14
N ASP A 472 -4.71 21.31 19.24
CA ASP A 472 -3.26 21.26 19.51
C ASP A 472 -2.57 20.27 18.53
N PRO A 473 -2.30 20.70 17.29
CA PRO A 473 -1.90 19.79 16.22
C PRO A 473 -0.50 19.22 16.41
N PRO A 474 -0.36 17.88 16.42
CA PRO A 474 0.95 17.20 16.43
C PRO A 474 1.57 17.11 15.03
N VAL A 475 0.80 17.38 13.99
CA VAL A 475 1.17 17.21 12.59
C VAL A 475 0.58 18.32 11.72
N ILE A 476 1.13 18.43 10.51
CA ILE A 476 0.48 19.11 9.39
C ILE A 476 -0.05 18.01 8.48
N LEU A 477 -1.37 17.85 8.42
CA LEU A 477 -2.01 16.98 7.45
C LEU A 477 -1.99 17.66 6.08
N VAL A 478 -1.58 16.95 5.04
CA VAL A 478 -1.48 17.53 3.69
C VAL A 478 -2.60 16.98 2.80
N HIS A 479 -2.50 15.73 2.39
CA HIS A 479 -3.52 15.13 1.51
C HIS A 479 -3.63 13.62 1.70
N GLU A 480 -4.82 13.08 1.45
CA GLU A 480 -5.05 11.68 1.18
C GLU A 480 -4.59 11.36 -0.24
N MET A 481 -3.93 10.23 -0.44
CA MET A 481 -3.35 9.85 -1.72
C MET A 481 -4.35 9.07 -2.59
N GLU A 482 -4.15 9.12 -3.90
CA GLU A 482 -4.87 8.29 -4.86
C GLU A 482 -3.90 7.47 -5.69
N GLN A 483 -4.28 6.22 -5.96
CA GLN A 483 -3.60 5.38 -6.93
C GLN A 483 -4.16 5.66 -8.32
N ILE A 484 -3.29 5.96 -9.26
CA ILE A 484 -3.62 6.20 -10.65
C ILE A 484 -3.32 4.94 -11.45
N THR A 485 -4.34 4.38 -12.07
CA THR A 485 -4.26 3.22 -12.95
C THR A 485 -4.76 3.59 -14.32
N ALA A 486 -3.95 3.42 -15.36
CA ALA A 486 -4.37 3.57 -16.75
C ALA A 486 -4.66 2.20 -17.36
N TYR A 487 -5.67 2.13 -18.20
CA TYR A 487 -6.04 0.89 -18.86
C TYR A 487 -6.71 1.14 -20.23
N ARG A 488 -6.63 0.13 -21.08
CA ARG A 488 -7.25 0.13 -22.41
C ARG A 488 -7.87 -1.22 -22.72
N ASP A 489 -8.94 -1.20 -23.51
CA ASP A 489 -9.63 -2.39 -23.97
C ASP A 489 -10.15 -3.31 -22.84
N LEU A 490 -10.39 -2.72 -21.66
CA LEU A 490 -10.89 -3.42 -20.47
C LEU A 490 -12.17 -2.78 -19.95
N GLU A 491 -13.03 -3.58 -19.34
CA GLU A 491 -14.22 -3.15 -18.61
C GLU A 491 -14.29 -3.82 -17.25
N ASN A 492 -15.15 -3.28 -16.36
CA ASN A 492 -15.37 -3.78 -15.00
C ASN A 492 -14.12 -3.79 -14.11
N LEU A 493 -13.21 -2.82 -14.31
CA LEU A 493 -12.08 -2.60 -13.41
C LEU A 493 -12.60 -2.03 -12.08
N GLN A 494 -12.83 -2.92 -11.12
CA GLN A 494 -13.21 -2.57 -9.75
C GLN A 494 -11.99 -2.63 -8.85
N VAL A 495 -11.77 -1.56 -8.06
CA VAL A 495 -10.71 -1.46 -7.06
C VAL A 495 -11.36 -1.16 -5.71
N ASP A 496 -11.19 -2.07 -4.76
CA ASP A 496 -11.69 -1.95 -3.40
C ASP A 496 -10.50 -1.89 -2.44
N ASN A 497 -10.27 -0.76 -1.79
CA ASN A 497 -9.16 -0.60 -0.85
C ASN A 497 -7.80 -1.12 -1.39
N LEU A 498 -7.37 -0.66 -2.57
CA LEU A 498 -6.20 -1.11 -3.36
C LEU A 498 -6.32 -2.51 -3.98
N MET A 499 -7.24 -3.35 -3.53
CA MET A 499 -7.41 -4.68 -4.10
C MET A 499 -8.22 -4.62 -5.38
N ILE A 500 -7.63 -5.07 -6.47
CA ILE A 500 -8.32 -5.20 -7.76
C ILE A 500 -9.13 -6.50 -7.75
N ARG A 501 -10.40 -6.41 -8.15
CA ARG A 501 -11.29 -7.55 -8.35
C ARG A 501 -10.97 -8.22 -9.68
N TRP A 502 -9.86 -8.97 -9.71
CA TRP A 502 -9.34 -9.64 -10.91
C TRP A 502 -10.36 -10.62 -11.53
N ASP A 503 -11.25 -11.20 -10.74
CA ASP A 503 -12.35 -12.06 -11.18
C ASP A 503 -13.39 -11.32 -12.04
N ARG A 504 -13.49 -10.01 -11.93
CA ARG A 504 -14.50 -9.20 -12.62
C ARG A 504 -14.04 -8.53 -13.90
N ILE A 505 -12.74 -8.41 -14.10
CA ILE A 505 -12.18 -7.77 -15.29
C ILE A 505 -12.58 -8.54 -16.55
N ARG A 506 -12.98 -7.80 -17.58
CA ARG A 506 -13.30 -8.32 -18.91
C ARG A 506 -12.59 -7.51 -19.98
N ARG A 507 -12.34 -8.13 -21.13
CA ARG A 507 -12.02 -7.35 -22.31
C ARG A 507 -13.28 -6.70 -22.85
N LYS A 508 -13.15 -5.48 -23.35
CA LYS A 508 -14.21 -4.86 -24.16
C LYS A 508 -14.38 -5.71 -25.41
N SER A 509 -15.64 -6.06 -25.73
CA SER A 509 -15.93 -6.65 -27.02
C SER A 509 -15.48 -5.65 -28.10
N SER A 510 -14.64 -6.08 -29.04
CA SER A 510 -14.45 -5.31 -30.27
C SER A 510 -15.85 -5.16 -30.88
N ALA A 511 -16.46 -3.99 -30.76
CA ALA A 511 -17.60 -3.68 -31.57
C ALA A 511 -17.15 -3.89 -33.02
N ALA A 512 -17.77 -4.80 -33.72
CA ALA A 512 -17.57 -4.93 -35.14
C ALA A 512 -17.81 -3.52 -35.72
N HIS A 513 -16.79 -2.94 -36.29
CA HIS A 513 -16.97 -1.79 -37.14
C HIS A 513 -17.66 -2.33 -38.40
N ASP A 514 -19.02 -2.32 -38.36
CA ASP A 514 -19.85 -2.38 -39.56
C ASP A 514 -19.89 -1.01 -40.24
#